data_8e36324e3f6c2f7941cad44327492c07
#
_entry.id   8e36324e3f6c2f7941cad44327492c07
#
_cell.length_a   1.000
_cell.length_b   1.000
_cell.length_c   1.000
_cell.angle_alpha   90.00
_cell.angle_beta   90.00
_cell.angle_gamma   90.00
#
_symmetry.space_group_name_H-M   'P 1'
#
loop_
_entity.id
_entity.type
_entity.pdbx_description
1 polymer ?
#
loop_
_entity_poly.entity_id
_entity_poly.type
_entity_poly.pdbx_seq_one_letter_code
_entity_poly.pdbx_strand_id
1 'polypeptide(L)'
;MAYGCMGKVILSTSALSYVTAMYVAHKYGYQNVKDSLLAISAFVEVLDLQSSSVVEMLSSDWKDYEDAVQNHTAICANSDCIVTRNVKDFKDSSLPIYTVDEFLNLLEACK
;
A
#
# COMPACT_ATOMS: atom_id res chain seq x y z
N MET A 1 4.08 12.20 -0.83
CA MET A 1 2.79 12.88 -1.03
C MET A 1 2.90 14.05 -2.01
N ALA A 2 3.83 14.99 -1.78
CA ALA A 2 4.03 16.14 -2.69
C ALA A 2 4.31 15.72 -4.13
N TYR A 3 5.09 14.68 -4.33
CA TYR A 3 5.42 14.19 -5.67
C TYR A 3 4.20 13.65 -6.41
N GLY A 4 3.29 12.98 -5.70
CA GLY A 4 2.04 12.51 -6.28
C GLY A 4 1.16 13.67 -6.74
N CYS A 5 1.05 14.70 -5.92
CA CYS A 5 0.28 15.91 -6.27
C CYS A 5 0.87 16.63 -7.47
N MET A 6 2.17 16.54 -7.67
CA MET A 6 2.89 17.19 -8.80
C MET A 6 2.89 16.34 -10.06
N GLY A 7 2.27 15.18 -10.06
CA GLY A 7 2.21 14.31 -11.22
C GLY A 7 3.47 13.51 -11.52
N LYS A 8 4.46 13.54 -10.63
CA LYS A 8 5.71 12.79 -10.81
C LYS A 8 5.59 11.34 -10.38
N VAL A 9 4.68 11.06 -9.47
CA VAL A 9 4.45 9.75 -8.88
C VAL A 9 2.96 9.52 -8.77
N ILE A 10 2.51 8.33 -9.13
CA ILE A 10 1.14 7.91 -8.87
C ILE A 10 1.16 7.05 -7.61
N LEU A 11 0.50 7.53 -6.57
CA LEU A 11 0.40 6.83 -5.29
C LEU A 11 -0.90 6.04 -5.26
N SER A 12 -0.82 4.78 -4.82
CA SER A 12 -2.00 3.94 -4.66
C SER A 12 -1.90 3.12 -3.39
N THR A 13 -3.06 2.70 -2.89
CA THR A 13 -3.16 1.80 -1.74
C THR A 13 -4.37 0.90 -1.92
N SER A 14 -4.40 -0.24 -1.23
CA SER A 14 -5.54 -1.15 -1.34
C SER A 14 -6.74 -0.68 -0.52
N ALA A 15 -7.94 -1.01 -0.99
CA ALA A 15 -9.16 -0.78 -0.23
C ALA A 15 -9.12 -1.47 1.14
N LEU A 16 -8.47 -2.63 1.21
CA LEU A 16 -8.30 -3.37 2.45
C LEU A 16 -7.56 -2.55 3.50
N SER A 17 -6.54 -1.78 3.10
CA SER A 17 -5.77 -0.94 4.02
C SER A 17 -6.64 0.11 4.70
N TYR A 18 -7.58 0.71 3.97
CA TYR A 18 -8.52 1.68 4.55
C TYR A 18 -9.45 1.03 5.58
N VAL A 19 -9.98 -0.12 5.24
CA VAL A 19 -10.88 -0.86 6.15
C VAL A 19 -10.13 -1.27 7.42
N THR A 20 -8.93 -1.80 7.27
CA THR A 20 -8.10 -2.20 8.41
C THR A 20 -7.74 -1.00 9.28
N ALA A 21 -7.39 0.14 8.68
CA ALA A 21 -7.06 1.35 9.41
C ALA A 21 -8.26 1.82 10.24
N MET A 22 -9.47 1.78 9.67
CA MET A 22 -10.68 2.16 10.41
C MET A 22 -10.99 1.19 11.54
N TYR A 23 -10.82 -0.10 11.31
CA TYR A 23 -11.02 -1.11 12.35
C TYR A 23 -10.07 -0.88 13.54
N VAL A 24 -8.79 -0.68 13.25
CA VAL A 24 -7.78 -0.45 14.28
C VAL A 24 -8.07 0.85 15.04
N ALA A 25 -8.42 1.91 14.31
CA ALA A 25 -8.76 3.19 14.93
C ALA A 25 -9.93 3.06 15.89
N HIS A 26 -10.97 2.35 15.50
CA HIS A 26 -12.13 2.11 16.35
C HIS A 26 -11.77 1.29 17.59
N LYS A 27 -10.99 0.22 17.40
CA LYS A 27 -10.61 -0.69 18.48
C LYS A 27 -9.77 0.02 19.56
N TYR A 28 -8.87 0.91 19.15
CA TYR A 28 -7.96 1.60 20.08
C TYR A 28 -8.40 3.02 20.43
N GLY A 29 -9.56 3.46 19.97
CA GLY A 29 -10.11 4.76 20.32
C GLY A 29 -9.41 5.96 19.67
N TYR A 30 -8.68 5.76 18.58
CA TYR A 30 -8.07 6.88 17.84
C TYR A 30 -9.16 7.71 17.18
N GLN A 31 -9.01 9.04 17.26
CA GLN A 31 -9.98 9.98 16.70
C GLN A 31 -9.45 10.63 15.43
N ASN A 32 -10.38 11.13 14.62
CA ASN A 32 -10.08 11.86 13.39
C ASN A 32 -9.41 11.05 12.28
N VAL A 33 -9.31 9.73 12.42
CA VAL A 33 -8.71 8.87 11.38
C VAL A 33 -9.56 8.86 10.13
N LYS A 34 -10.88 8.84 10.27
CA LYS A 34 -11.80 8.86 9.13
C LYS A 34 -11.59 10.10 8.27
N ASP A 35 -11.52 11.27 8.88
CA ASP A 35 -11.31 12.53 8.16
C ASP A 35 -9.93 12.55 7.48
N SER A 36 -8.91 12.04 8.15
CA SER A 36 -7.56 11.96 7.60
C SER A 36 -7.50 11.05 6.38
N LEU A 37 -8.13 9.88 6.45
CA LEU A 37 -8.17 8.94 5.34
C LEU A 37 -8.95 9.50 4.15
N LEU A 38 -10.05 10.20 4.43
CA LEU A 38 -10.84 10.84 3.39
C LEU A 38 -10.02 11.91 2.66
N ALA A 39 -9.25 12.70 3.39
CA ALA A 39 -8.36 13.69 2.81
C ALA A 39 -7.28 13.06 1.95
N ILE A 40 -6.67 11.97 2.42
CA ILE A 40 -5.64 11.24 1.68
C ILE A 40 -6.20 10.67 0.39
N SER A 41 -7.44 10.17 0.39
CA SER A 41 -8.05 9.56 -0.79
C SER A 41 -8.22 10.54 -1.96
N ALA A 42 -8.08 11.84 -1.72
CA ALA A 42 -8.15 12.85 -2.77
C ALA A 42 -6.95 12.79 -3.74
N PHE A 43 -5.80 12.24 -3.31
CA PHE A 43 -4.59 12.18 -4.14
C PHE A 43 -3.87 10.84 -4.10
N VAL A 44 -4.42 9.86 -3.39
CA VAL A 44 -3.94 8.48 -3.39
C VAL A 44 -5.03 7.62 -4.00
N GLU A 45 -4.69 6.90 -5.07
CA GLU A 45 -5.63 6.01 -5.72
C GLU A 45 -5.94 4.82 -4.81
N VAL A 46 -7.23 4.53 -4.63
CA VAL A 46 -7.66 3.38 -3.83
C VAL A 46 -7.93 2.22 -4.79
N LEU A 47 -7.19 1.13 -4.62
CA LEU A 47 -7.30 -0.05 -5.46
C LEU A 47 -8.29 -1.04 -4.86
N ASP A 48 -9.19 -1.56 -5.71
CA ASP A 48 -10.20 -2.52 -5.28
C ASP A 48 -9.58 -3.82 -4.77
N LEU A 49 -10.24 -4.41 -3.79
CA LEU A 49 -9.92 -5.76 -3.34
C LEU A 49 -10.56 -6.75 -4.31
N GLN A 50 -9.74 -7.40 -5.12
CA GLN A 50 -10.21 -8.34 -6.13
C GLN A 50 -10.30 -9.76 -5.57
N SER A 51 -11.25 -10.54 -6.09
CA SER A 51 -11.39 -11.95 -5.70
C SER A 51 -10.12 -12.75 -6.02
N SER A 52 -9.44 -12.42 -7.12
CA SER A 52 -8.18 -13.09 -7.49
C SER A 52 -7.09 -12.88 -6.42
N SER A 53 -7.05 -11.71 -5.79
CA SER A 53 -6.09 -11.45 -4.71
C SER A 53 -6.37 -12.29 -3.47
N VAL A 54 -7.64 -12.52 -3.17
CA VAL A 54 -8.02 -13.37 -2.05
C VAL A 54 -7.64 -14.83 -2.32
N VAL A 55 -7.91 -15.32 -3.52
CA VAL A 55 -7.56 -16.69 -3.93
C VAL A 55 -6.04 -16.89 -3.90
N GLU A 56 -5.30 -15.92 -4.42
CA GLU A 56 -3.83 -15.97 -4.41
C GLU A 56 -3.28 -16.00 -2.98
N MET A 57 -3.84 -15.21 -2.08
CA MET A 57 -3.46 -15.20 -0.67
C MET A 57 -3.68 -16.58 -0.04
N LEU A 58 -4.83 -17.20 -0.31
CA LEU A 58 -5.16 -18.52 0.25
C LEU A 58 -4.25 -19.62 -0.29
N SER A 59 -3.66 -19.43 -1.47
CA SER A 59 -2.76 -20.38 -2.10
C SER A 59 -1.29 -20.11 -1.80
N SER A 60 -0.97 -18.99 -1.15
CA SER A 60 0.40 -18.57 -0.90
C SER A 60 0.95 -19.09 0.42
N ASP A 61 2.27 -19.05 0.53
CA ASP A 61 2.99 -19.40 1.76
C ASP A 61 3.36 -18.16 2.58
N TRP A 62 2.76 -17.00 2.28
CA TRP A 62 3.02 -15.79 3.03
C TRP A 62 2.53 -15.93 4.47
N LYS A 63 3.35 -15.46 5.40
CA LYS A 63 3.02 -15.53 6.83
C LYS A 63 1.91 -14.57 7.22
N ASP A 64 1.91 -13.37 6.61
CA ASP A 64 0.88 -12.37 6.85
C ASP A 64 -0.05 -12.33 5.66
N TYR A 65 -1.31 -12.67 5.89
CA TYR A 65 -2.32 -12.75 4.84
C TYR A 65 -2.65 -11.39 4.25
N GLU A 66 -2.66 -10.35 5.06
CA GLU A 66 -2.93 -9.00 4.59
C GLU A 66 -1.81 -8.51 3.67
N ASP A 67 -0.54 -8.76 4.05
CA ASP A 67 0.61 -8.40 3.22
C ASP A 67 0.57 -9.15 1.89
N ALA A 68 0.16 -10.41 1.88
CA ALA A 68 0.00 -11.19 0.66
C ALA A 68 -1.04 -10.55 -0.28
N VAL A 69 -2.16 -10.13 0.26
CA VAL A 69 -3.22 -9.45 -0.51
C VAL A 69 -2.71 -8.13 -1.05
N GLN A 70 -2.01 -7.36 -0.25
CA GLN A 70 -1.47 -6.07 -0.68
C GLN A 70 -0.44 -6.24 -1.79
N ASN A 71 0.43 -7.25 -1.68
CA ASN A 71 1.41 -7.57 -2.71
C ASN A 71 0.74 -7.92 -4.04
N HIS A 72 -0.24 -8.80 -4.00
CA HIS A 72 -0.95 -9.22 -5.21
C HIS A 72 -1.74 -8.05 -5.82
N THR A 73 -2.35 -7.22 -4.99
CA THR A 73 -3.06 -6.02 -5.45
C THR A 73 -2.12 -5.09 -6.21
N ALA A 74 -0.91 -4.88 -5.69
CA ALA A 74 0.11 -4.05 -6.35
C ALA A 74 0.52 -4.65 -7.70
N ILE A 75 0.72 -5.96 -7.76
CA ILE A 75 1.08 -6.66 -9.01
C ILE A 75 -0.04 -6.50 -10.05
N CYS A 76 -1.29 -6.71 -9.66
CA CYS A 76 -2.44 -6.60 -10.56
C CYS A 76 -2.64 -5.17 -11.07
N ALA A 77 -2.24 -4.18 -10.30
CA ALA A 77 -2.33 -2.77 -10.69
C ALA A 77 -1.13 -2.32 -11.52
N ASN A 78 -0.21 -3.22 -11.84
CA ASN A 78 1.03 -2.92 -12.57
C ASN A 78 1.89 -1.86 -11.88
N SER A 79 1.95 -1.91 -10.55
CA SER A 79 2.77 -1.01 -9.78
C SER A 79 4.26 -1.27 -10.04
N ASP A 80 5.05 -0.21 -10.00
CA ASP A 80 6.49 -0.31 -10.22
C ASP A 80 7.24 -0.81 -8.98
N CYS A 81 6.70 -0.52 -7.81
CA CYS A 81 7.32 -0.92 -6.55
C CYS A 81 6.30 -0.85 -5.41
N ILE A 82 6.69 -1.38 -4.27
CA ILE A 82 5.95 -1.26 -3.01
C ILE A 82 6.79 -0.45 -2.03
N VAL A 83 6.16 0.51 -1.37
CA VAL A 83 6.81 1.31 -0.32
C VAL A 83 6.20 0.90 1.01
N THR A 84 7.04 0.47 1.94
CA THR A 84 6.60 -0.03 3.24
C THR A 84 7.64 0.26 4.32
N ARG A 85 7.19 0.30 5.57
CA ARG A 85 8.12 0.38 6.70
C ARG A 85 8.72 -0.98 7.07
N ASN A 86 8.09 -2.07 6.63
CA ASN A 86 8.48 -3.43 6.99
C ASN A 86 8.94 -4.20 5.75
N VAL A 87 10.08 -3.82 5.20
CA VAL A 87 10.63 -4.42 3.96
C VAL A 87 10.74 -5.95 4.07
N LYS A 88 11.08 -6.45 5.24
CA LYS A 88 11.24 -7.89 5.47
C LYS A 88 9.95 -8.67 5.22
N ASP A 89 8.80 -8.06 5.48
CA ASP A 89 7.51 -8.72 5.33
C ASP A 89 7.14 -8.95 3.86
N PHE A 90 7.84 -8.25 2.95
CA PHE A 90 7.62 -8.34 1.50
C PHE A 90 8.79 -8.98 0.76
N LYS A 91 9.69 -9.67 1.45
CA LYS A 91 10.90 -10.26 0.84
C LYS A 91 10.60 -11.22 -0.30
N ASP A 92 9.43 -11.85 -0.29
CA ASP A 92 9.02 -12.83 -1.32
C ASP A 92 8.30 -12.18 -2.50
N SER A 93 8.17 -10.86 -2.49
CA SER A 93 7.54 -10.13 -3.60
C SER A 93 8.42 -10.14 -4.85
N SER A 94 7.77 -10.18 -6.01
CA SER A 94 8.44 -9.99 -7.29
C SER A 94 8.72 -8.52 -7.62
N LEU A 95 8.12 -7.59 -6.86
CA LEU A 95 8.33 -6.16 -7.06
C LEU A 95 9.48 -5.65 -6.20
N PRO A 96 10.17 -4.58 -6.63
CA PRO A 96 11.11 -3.88 -5.76
C PRO A 96 10.40 -3.34 -4.52
N ILE A 97 11.03 -3.48 -3.36
CA ILE A 97 10.48 -3.05 -2.08
C ILE A 97 11.39 -1.98 -1.48
N TYR A 98 10.82 -0.85 -1.11
CA TYR A 98 11.58 0.28 -0.55
C TYR A 98 10.94 0.77 0.74
N THR A 99 11.75 1.32 1.63
CA THR A 99 11.26 2.20 2.69
C THR A 99 10.94 3.57 2.07
N VAL A 100 10.24 4.42 2.83
CA VAL A 100 9.95 5.78 2.36
C VAL A 100 11.25 6.53 2.06
N ASP A 101 12.25 6.43 2.93
CA ASP A 101 13.53 7.11 2.75
C ASP A 101 14.26 6.62 1.49
N GLU A 102 14.30 5.31 1.29
CA GLU A 102 14.89 4.72 0.10
C GLU A 102 14.19 5.18 -1.17
N PHE A 103 12.86 5.22 -1.14
CA PHE A 103 12.09 5.66 -2.30
C PHE A 103 12.31 7.14 -2.61
N LEU A 104 12.36 7.99 -1.59
CA LEU A 104 12.63 9.41 -1.78
C LEU A 104 14.03 9.65 -2.35
N ASN A 105 15.02 8.88 -1.88
CA ASN A 105 16.38 8.95 -2.44
C ASN A 105 16.41 8.53 -3.90
N LEU A 106 15.65 7.52 -4.27
CA LEU A 106 15.53 7.08 -5.66
C LEU A 106 14.94 8.18 -6.54
N LEU A 107 13.90 8.86 -6.07
CA LEU A 107 13.28 9.98 -6.80
C LEU A 107 14.25 11.13 -6.98
N GLU A 108 15.05 11.44 -5.98
CA GLU A 108 16.08 12.49 -6.09
C GLU A 108 17.13 12.14 -7.13
N ALA A 109 17.52 10.87 -7.21
CA ALA A 109 18.50 10.40 -8.19
C ALA A 109 17.98 10.47 -9.63
N CYS A 110 16.65 10.50 -9.81
CA CYS A 110 16.02 10.55 -11.13
C CYS A 110 15.73 11.97 -11.65
N LYS A 111 16.11 13.00 -10.88
CA LYS A 111 15.90 14.39 -11.30
C LYS A 111 16.88 14.85 -12.35
#